data_52cc9953b3dab124bde0a5f314650717
#
_entry.id   52cc9953b3dab124bde0a5f314650717
#
_cell.length_a   1.000
_cell.length_b   1.000
_cell.length_c   1.000
_cell.angle_alpha   90.00
_cell.angle_beta   90.00
_cell.angle_gamma   90.00
#
_symmetry.space_group_name_H-M   'P 1'
#
loop_
_entity.id
_entity.type
_entity.pdbx_description
1 polymer ?
#
loop_
_entity_poly.entity_id
_entity_poly.type
_entity_poly.pdbx_seq_one_letter_code
_entity_poly.pdbx_strand_id
1 'polypeptide(L)'
;MPGGVSLGLARINRLLNLLKAPHCATPVVHISGTNGKGSVSAYLSSILSHSHLAVGRFNSPHLVDEWDCVELHGRTVDPSQFYAVKREVEHVSEREGVGATSFEVLTATAFSVFARAKPPLDVAVVEVGMGGAEDATNVVPADKTLVSVVTAVDLDHQKFLGDSVHEIAQVKAGIAREGGDVVLSVQAHPEARAAVLAVAAARRAAVWEAGEATLVDDGAQASTSSLPPPPLVSIPLAPTAVHPSSSSSSSSSSPSPLSTRLPLPGAYQLSNAATAVLAAQLLRTLPRAHAMVPSLETHITDDAMRSGVEATKWPGRLSWLSLPLSSSSSSSAGDASGLSSSPTRSLLLDGAHNPSSARLLAAYLSSLPASLRPTALVFALSAPRDPTDVVKPLLDALTASDAAERSRRTPSRRIRVVCTGFSPPAGMDWVRATPPAQLARAVRAVVDGEGAGSSCGSVEVLEADDVEAALRLVAAGDVRAAEQAPIAVAGSLYLAADVLRLERRLSAARAGGRGDL
;
A
#
# COMPACT_ATOMS: atom_id res chain seq x y z
N MET A 1 24.88 -12.15 10.03
CA MET A 1 24.63 -10.76 10.50
C MET A 1 23.40 -10.77 11.40
N PRO A 2 23.38 -10.23 12.62
CA PRO A 2 22.16 -10.11 13.39
C PRO A 2 21.27 -9.10 12.69
N GLY A 3 20.12 -9.56 12.18
CA GLY A 3 19.13 -8.76 11.48
C GLY A 3 18.35 -7.84 12.42
N GLY A 4 18.97 -6.74 12.85
CA GLY A 4 18.32 -5.69 13.64
C GLY A 4 18.10 -4.45 12.78
N VAL A 5 16.97 -3.77 12.99
CA VAL A 5 16.75 -2.42 12.46
C VAL A 5 17.81 -1.50 13.07
N SER A 6 18.59 -0.83 12.23
CA SER A 6 19.61 0.12 12.67
C SER A 6 19.45 1.42 11.86
N LEU A 7 18.89 2.43 12.50
CA LEU A 7 18.69 3.77 11.92
C LEU A 7 20.00 4.55 11.89
N GLY A 8 20.03 5.63 11.12
CA GLY A 8 21.15 6.54 10.98
C GLY A 8 21.74 6.60 9.57
N LEU A 9 22.25 7.75 9.19
CA LEU A 9 22.64 8.04 7.80
C LEU A 9 24.12 7.80 7.48
N ALA A 10 24.97 7.51 8.47
CA ALA A 10 26.42 7.45 8.26
C ALA A 10 26.83 6.33 7.28
N ARG A 11 26.30 5.11 7.46
CA ARG A 11 26.63 3.95 6.62
C ARG A 11 26.14 4.13 5.19
N ILE A 12 24.86 4.50 5.04
CA ILE A 12 24.26 4.68 3.70
C ILE A 12 24.94 5.81 2.93
N ASN A 13 25.28 6.94 3.56
CA ASN A 13 26.02 8.03 2.93
C ASN A 13 27.41 7.56 2.46
N ARG A 14 28.14 6.79 3.31
CA ARG A 14 29.43 6.23 2.90
C ARG A 14 29.29 5.29 1.71
N LEU A 15 28.29 4.40 1.72
CA LEU A 15 28.01 3.47 0.62
C LEU A 15 27.69 4.21 -0.67
N LEU A 16 26.79 5.19 -0.63
CA LEU A 16 26.39 5.97 -1.80
C LEU A 16 27.55 6.80 -2.38
N ASN A 17 28.42 7.35 -1.53
CA ASN A 17 29.61 8.05 -1.99
C ASN A 17 30.58 7.11 -2.74
N LEU A 18 30.78 5.89 -2.25
CA LEU A 18 31.58 4.86 -2.93
C LEU A 18 30.97 4.43 -4.27
N LEU A 19 29.64 4.48 -4.37
CA LEU A 19 28.87 4.22 -5.60
C LEU A 19 28.75 5.45 -6.54
N LYS A 20 29.51 6.53 -6.30
CA LYS A 20 29.50 7.77 -7.09
C LYS A 20 28.19 8.56 -7.00
N ALA A 21 27.59 8.60 -5.81
CA ALA A 21 26.43 9.39 -5.44
C ALA A 21 25.19 9.21 -6.35
N PRO A 22 24.71 7.98 -6.61
CA PRO A 22 23.59 7.73 -7.52
C PRO A 22 22.28 8.39 -7.05
N HIS A 23 22.13 8.68 -5.74
CA HIS A 23 20.99 9.39 -5.15
C HIS A 23 20.89 10.86 -5.55
N CYS A 24 21.92 11.42 -6.20
CA CYS A 24 21.94 12.78 -6.73
C CYS A 24 21.58 12.84 -8.22
N ALA A 25 21.40 11.69 -8.88
CA ALA A 25 21.21 11.65 -10.34
C ALA A 25 19.82 12.14 -10.79
N THR A 26 18.78 11.83 -10.00
CA THR A 26 17.39 12.11 -10.37
C THR A 26 16.73 12.98 -9.29
N PRO A 27 15.97 14.03 -9.65
CA PRO A 27 15.13 14.76 -8.72
C PRO A 27 14.08 13.87 -8.06
N VAL A 28 13.81 14.08 -6.76
CA VAL A 28 12.99 13.17 -5.94
C VAL A 28 11.79 13.87 -5.33
N VAL A 29 10.63 13.23 -5.36
CA VAL A 29 9.53 13.45 -4.42
C VAL A 29 9.66 12.41 -3.29
N HIS A 30 9.81 12.87 -2.05
CA HIS A 30 10.10 12.02 -0.89
C HIS A 30 8.88 11.89 0.01
N ILE A 31 8.43 10.66 0.29
CA ILE A 31 7.14 10.39 0.97
C ILE A 31 7.37 9.66 2.29
N SER A 32 6.91 10.27 3.40
CA SER A 32 6.89 9.70 4.74
C SER A 32 5.47 9.64 5.29
N GLY A 33 5.27 8.98 6.43
CA GLY A 33 3.99 8.84 7.12
C GLY A 33 3.83 7.46 7.75
N THR A 34 2.73 7.21 8.45
CA THR A 34 2.37 5.88 8.97
C THR A 34 1.56 5.12 7.93
N ASN A 35 0.39 5.63 7.57
CA ASN A 35 -0.53 5.03 6.63
C ASN A 35 -0.63 5.85 5.35
N GLY A 36 -0.81 5.20 4.20
CA GLY A 36 -1.05 5.87 2.92
C GLY A 36 0.19 6.13 2.05
N LYS A 37 1.42 6.00 2.56
CA LYS A 37 2.66 6.24 1.79
C LYS A 37 2.67 5.60 0.42
N GLY A 38 2.51 4.27 0.37
CA GLY A 38 2.53 3.51 -0.88
C GLY A 38 1.37 3.87 -1.82
N SER A 39 0.17 4.17 -1.29
CA SER A 39 -0.97 4.63 -2.12
C SER A 39 -0.71 6.01 -2.73
N VAL A 40 -0.19 6.96 -1.93
CA VAL A 40 0.20 8.29 -2.44
C VAL A 40 1.31 8.17 -3.48
N SER A 41 2.31 7.33 -3.22
CA SER A 41 3.38 7.02 -4.18
C SER A 41 2.82 6.46 -5.50
N ALA A 42 1.86 5.52 -5.43
CA ALA A 42 1.24 4.92 -6.60
C ALA A 42 0.42 5.95 -7.40
N TYR A 43 -0.44 6.75 -6.73
CA TYR A 43 -1.19 7.81 -7.39
C TYR A 43 -0.27 8.83 -8.06
N LEU A 44 0.72 9.34 -7.31
CA LEU A 44 1.63 10.35 -7.85
C LEU A 44 2.46 9.83 -9.02
N SER A 45 3.02 8.63 -8.90
CA SER A 45 3.77 8.01 -10.00
C SER A 45 2.91 7.80 -11.24
N SER A 46 1.65 7.39 -11.05
CA SER A 46 0.69 7.24 -12.16
C SER A 46 0.38 8.59 -12.81
N ILE A 47 0.12 9.65 -12.03
CA ILE A 47 -0.10 11.00 -12.54
C ILE A 47 1.10 11.48 -13.36
N LEU A 48 2.31 11.36 -12.81
CA LEU A 48 3.53 11.80 -13.50
C LEU A 48 3.79 11.00 -14.80
N SER A 49 3.51 9.69 -14.79
CA SER A 49 3.62 8.86 -16.00
C SER A 49 2.60 9.27 -17.07
N HIS A 50 1.35 9.60 -16.68
CA HIS A 50 0.33 10.12 -17.61
C HIS A 50 0.60 11.57 -18.06
N SER A 51 1.50 12.25 -17.35
CA SER A 51 2.09 13.52 -17.80
C SER A 51 3.29 13.33 -18.75
N HIS A 52 3.47 12.13 -19.30
CA HIS A 52 4.56 11.79 -20.22
C HIS A 52 5.97 12.02 -19.66
N LEU A 53 6.12 11.95 -18.35
CA LEU A 53 7.42 12.02 -17.67
C LEU A 53 8.03 10.63 -17.52
N ALA A 54 9.35 10.55 -17.57
CA ALA A 54 10.10 9.35 -17.24
C ALA A 54 10.20 9.21 -15.71
N VAL A 55 9.44 8.28 -15.14
CA VAL A 55 9.26 8.16 -13.68
C VAL A 55 9.94 6.92 -13.14
N GLY A 56 10.73 7.10 -12.06
CA GLY A 56 11.16 6.02 -11.16
C GLY A 56 10.29 5.97 -9.92
N ARG A 57 10.05 4.78 -9.35
CA ARG A 57 9.36 4.62 -8.08
C ARG A 57 10.07 3.61 -7.18
N PHE A 58 10.26 3.97 -5.92
CA PHE A 58 10.77 3.09 -4.88
C PHE A 58 9.80 3.02 -3.70
N ASN A 59 9.34 1.81 -3.40
CA ASN A 59 8.45 1.52 -2.26
C ASN A 59 9.02 0.37 -1.42
N SER A 60 8.68 0.34 -0.13
CA SER A 60 9.05 -0.76 0.77
C SER A 60 7.98 -1.00 1.84
N PRO A 61 7.85 -2.26 2.33
CA PRO A 61 8.50 -3.46 1.83
C PRO A 61 8.00 -3.87 0.44
N HIS A 62 8.71 -4.79 -0.22
CA HIS A 62 8.23 -5.42 -1.44
C HIS A 62 6.94 -6.20 -1.21
N LEU A 63 6.17 -6.38 -2.27
CA LEU A 63 4.92 -7.15 -2.20
C LEU A 63 5.19 -8.64 -2.41
N VAL A 64 5.77 -9.03 -3.53
CA VAL A 64 6.02 -10.43 -3.89
C VAL A 64 7.51 -10.74 -3.91
N ASP A 65 8.29 -9.95 -4.63
CA ASP A 65 9.73 -10.15 -4.85
C ASP A 65 10.50 -8.85 -4.59
N GLU A 66 11.78 -8.92 -4.19
CA GLU A 66 12.57 -7.73 -3.85
C GLU A 66 12.59 -6.66 -4.96
N TRP A 67 12.63 -7.07 -6.23
CA TRP A 67 12.62 -6.14 -7.36
C TRP A 67 11.29 -5.40 -7.53
N ASP A 68 10.19 -5.87 -6.91
CA ASP A 68 8.91 -5.14 -6.90
C ASP A 68 9.01 -3.78 -6.21
N CYS A 69 10.04 -3.59 -5.36
CA CYS A 69 10.32 -2.30 -4.72
C CYS A 69 10.65 -1.20 -5.72
N VAL A 70 11.12 -1.55 -6.92
CA VAL A 70 11.65 -0.60 -7.89
C VAL A 70 10.87 -0.68 -9.20
N GLU A 71 10.32 0.44 -9.61
CA GLU A 71 9.72 0.61 -10.93
C GLU A 71 10.47 1.65 -11.75
N LEU A 72 10.57 1.40 -13.06
CA LEU A 72 11.07 2.32 -14.07
C LEU A 72 10.00 2.48 -15.14
N HIS A 73 9.67 3.73 -15.48
CA HIS A 73 8.74 4.03 -16.59
C HIS A 73 7.38 3.30 -16.45
N GLY A 74 6.85 3.21 -15.20
CA GLY A 74 5.57 2.57 -14.89
C GLY A 74 5.59 1.03 -14.94
N ARG A 75 6.77 0.40 -14.98
CA ARG A 75 6.94 -1.06 -14.95
C ARG A 75 7.95 -1.46 -13.89
N THR A 76 7.70 -2.58 -13.24
CA THR A 76 8.69 -3.20 -12.34
C THR A 76 9.99 -3.45 -13.09
N VAL A 77 11.13 -3.15 -12.45
CA VAL A 77 12.46 -3.36 -13.03
C VAL A 77 12.68 -4.85 -13.37
N ASP A 78 13.44 -5.10 -14.43
CA ASP A 78 13.82 -6.46 -14.79
C ASP A 78 14.62 -7.12 -13.65
N PRO A 79 14.24 -8.35 -13.20
CA PRO A 79 14.92 -9.04 -12.10
C PRO A 79 16.43 -9.19 -12.32
N SER A 80 16.86 -9.48 -13.55
CA SER A 80 18.29 -9.66 -13.86
C SER A 80 19.06 -8.35 -13.70
N GLN A 81 18.48 -7.24 -14.14
CA GLN A 81 19.03 -5.89 -13.96
C GLN A 81 19.10 -5.53 -12.47
N PHE A 82 18.01 -5.75 -11.73
CA PHE A 82 17.96 -5.48 -10.29
C PHE A 82 19.06 -6.23 -9.54
N TYR A 83 19.14 -7.55 -9.71
CA TYR A 83 20.13 -8.37 -9.00
C TYR A 83 21.57 -8.11 -9.47
N ALA A 84 21.79 -7.73 -10.72
CA ALA A 84 23.12 -7.32 -11.15
C ALA A 84 23.60 -6.07 -10.39
N VAL A 85 22.73 -5.06 -10.26
CA VAL A 85 23.03 -3.84 -9.51
C VAL A 85 23.16 -4.13 -8.01
N LYS A 86 22.27 -4.94 -7.45
CA LYS A 86 22.29 -5.31 -6.02
C LYS A 86 23.62 -5.99 -5.65
N ARG A 87 24.08 -6.97 -6.43
CA ARG A 87 25.37 -7.63 -6.22
C ARG A 87 26.55 -6.65 -6.26
N GLU A 88 26.52 -5.66 -7.15
CA GLU A 88 27.55 -4.61 -7.19
C GLU A 88 27.55 -3.78 -5.89
N VAL A 89 26.36 -3.38 -5.41
CA VAL A 89 26.20 -2.62 -4.15
C VAL A 89 26.70 -3.44 -2.95
N GLU A 90 26.30 -4.71 -2.86
CA GLU A 90 26.73 -5.65 -1.82
C GLU A 90 28.26 -5.81 -1.84
N HIS A 91 28.82 -6.05 -3.01
CA HIS A 91 30.28 -6.20 -3.17
C HIS A 91 31.04 -4.94 -2.72
N VAL A 92 30.56 -3.74 -3.07
CA VAL A 92 31.18 -2.48 -2.61
C VAL A 92 31.08 -2.37 -1.10
N SER A 93 29.91 -2.68 -0.51
CA SER A 93 29.70 -2.62 0.94
C SER A 93 30.63 -3.56 1.69
N GLU A 94 30.82 -4.78 1.20
CA GLU A 94 31.70 -5.79 1.79
C GLU A 94 33.17 -5.42 1.64
N ARG A 95 33.61 -5.13 0.43
CA ARG A 95 35.01 -4.79 0.12
C ARG A 95 35.52 -3.61 0.93
N GLU A 96 34.67 -2.58 1.09
CA GLU A 96 35.05 -1.34 1.79
C GLU A 96 34.66 -1.38 3.29
N GLY A 97 34.15 -2.50 3.79
CA GLY A 97 33.78 -2.66 5.20
C GLY A 97 32.75 -1.66 5.69
N VAL A 98 31.73 -1.33 4.87
CA VAL A 98 30.69 -0.36 5.24
C VAL A 98 29.77 -0.92 6.30
N GLY A 99 29.46 -2.22 6.27
CA GLY A 99 28.51 -2.86 7.17
C GLY A 99 27.08 -2.39 6.97
N ALA A 100 26.70 -2.11 5.72
CA ALA A 100 25.37 -1.66 5.38
C ALA A 100 24.29 -2.70 5.75
N THR A 101 23.17 -2.24 6.27
CA THR A 101 21.99 -3.09 6.54
C THR A 101 21.33 -3.52 5.22
N SER A 102 20.47 -4.55 5.27
CA SER A 102 19.72 -5.01 4.10
C SER A 102 18.88 -3.88 3.47
N PHE A 103 18.28 -3.00 4.29
CA PHE A 103 17.50 -1.88 3.79
C PHE A 103 18.38 -0.78 3.18
N GLU A 104 19.56 -0.52 3.73
CA GLU A 104 20.53 0.42 3.13
C GLU A 104 21.05 -0.11 1.78
N VAL A 105 21.31 -1.41 1.67
CA VAL A 105 21.67 -2.07 0.40
C VAL A 105 20.53 -1.95 -0.62
N LEU A 106 19.29 -2.23 -0.21
CA LEU A 106 18.11 -2.11 -1.07
C LEU A 106 17.92 -0.66 -1.56
N THR A 107 18.06 0.31 -0.67
CA THR A 107 17.94 1.74 -0.98
C THR A 107 19.05 2.19 -1.95
N ALA A 108 20.30 1.80 -1.70
CA ALA A 108 21.41 2.10 -2.60
C ALA A 108 21.25 1.42 -3.97
N THR A 109 20.68 0.21 -3.99
CA THR A 109 20.33 -0.49 -5.24
C THR A 109 19.28 0.29 -6.02
N ALA A 110 18.20 0.74 -5.38
CA ALA A 110 17.16 1.52 -6.03
C ALA A 110 17.71 2.81 -6.66
N PHE A 111 18.47 3.60 -5.92
CA PHE A 111 19.12 4.81 -6.47
C PHE A 111 20.10 4.49 -7.60
N SER A 112 20.84 3.38 -7.51
CA SER A 112 21.76 2.96 -8.56
C SER A 112 21.04 2.50 -9.82
N VAL A 113 19.87 1.87 -9.68
CA VAL A 113 18.98 1.52 -10.81
C VAL A 113 18.43 2.79 -11.46
N PHE A 114 17.98 3.77 -10.68
CA PHE A 114 17.48 5.04 -11.19
C PHE A 114 18.55 5.81 -11.97
N ALA A 115 19.76 5.89 -11.43
CA ALA A 115 20.86 6.58 -12.10
C ALA A 115 21.29 5.94 -13.43
N ARG A 116 20.95 4.67 -13.65
CA ARG A 116 21.27 3.90 -14.87
C ARG A 116 20.09 3.74 -15.81
N ALA A 117 18.93 4.30 -15.48
CA ALA A 117 17.72 4.17 -16.29
C ALA A 117 17.92 4.74 -17.70
N LYS A 118 17.35 4.05 -18.69
CA LYS A 118 17.35 4.49 -20.09
C LYS A 118 15.93 4.39 -20.67
N PRO A 119 15.33 5.51 -21.10
CA PRO A 119 15.85 6.89 -21.02
C PRO A 119 16.09 7.33 -19.56
N PRO A 120 16.88 8.40 -19.32
CA PRO A 120 17.04 8.98 -17.98
C PRO A 120 15.69 9.36 -17.36
N LEU A 121 15.59 9.26 -16.04
CA LEU A 121 14.38 9.63 -15.30
C LEU A 121 14.29 11.15 -15.13
N ASP A 122 13.10 11.69 -15.32
CA ASP A 122 12.78 13.08 -14.99
C ASP A 122 12.56 13.24 -13.47
N VAL A 123 11.84 12.28 -12.85
CA VAL A 123 11.45 12.31 -11.44
C VAL A 123 11.50 10.90 -10.84
N ALA A 124 11.94 10.79 -9.61
CA ALA A 124 11.76 9.59 -8.81
C ALA A 124 10.80 9.86 -7.62
N VAL A 125 9.85 8.96 -7.38
CA VAL A 125 8.97 8.97 -6.21
C VAL A 125 9.49 7.94 -5.21
N VAL A 126 9.95 8.39 -4.06
CA VAL A 126 10.68 7.57 -3.08
C VAL A 126 9.92 7.51 -1.75
N GLU A 127 9.53 6.32 -1.35
CA GLU A 127 8.88 6.05 -0.07
C GLU A 127 9.93 5.79 1.02
N VAL A 128 9.76 6.42 2.18
CA VAL A 128 10.51 6.13 3.41
C VAL A 128 10.18 4.73 3.93
N GLY A 129 11.20 3.96 4.25
CA GLY A 129 11.00 2.62 4.82
C GLY A 129 10.44 2.67 6.24
N MET A 130 11.12 3.38 7.13
CA MET A 130 10.69 3.56 8.52
C MET A 130 11.12 4.90 9.09
N GLY A 131 10.20 5.58 9.80
CA GLY A 131 10.48 6.87 10.40
C GLY A 131 10.53 8.00 9.36
N GLY A 132 11.67 8.62 9.18
CA GLY A 132 11.89 9.73 8.26
C GLY A 132 13.29 10.32 8.41
N ALA A 133 13.56 11.01 9.51
CA ALA A 133 14.81 11.74 9.73
C ALA A 133 16.09 10.90 9.51
N GLU A 134 16.08 9.67 10.00
CA GLU A 134 17.23 8.75 9.97
C GLU A 134 17.03 7.56 9.02
N ASP A 135 15.99 7.62 8.17
CA ASP A 135 15.73 6.58 7.19
C ASP A 135 16.79 6.62 6.07
N ALA A 136 17.17 5.44 5.57
CA ALA A 136 18.18 5.33 4.53
C ALA A 136 17.84 6.10 3.24
N THR A 137 16.55 6.39 2.99
CA THR A 137 16.12 7.20 1.85
C THR A 137 16.33 8.70 2.07
N ASN A 138 16.56 9.15 3.32
CA ASN A 138 16.68 10.58 3.67
C ASN A 138 18.06 11.19 3.34
N VAL A 139 18.75 10.62 2.38
CA VAL A 139 20.08 11.01 1.89
C VAL A 139 20.04 11.95 0.70
N VAL A 140 18.87 12.12 0.07
CA VAL A 140 18.72 12.98 -1.11
C VAL A 140 18.91 14.46 -0.68
N PRO A 141 19.80 15.20 -1.33
CA PRO A 141 20.07 16.59 -0.93
C PRO A 141 18.89 17.52 -1.28
N ALA A 142 18.88 18.71 -0.64
CA ALA A 142 17.77 19.66 -0.77
C ALA A 142 17.56 20.17 -2.20
N ASP A 143 18.64 20.33 -2.96
CA ASP A 143 18.63 20.76 -4.38
C ASP A 143 18.22 19.65 -5.36
N LYS A 144 17.98 18.45 -4.85
CA LYS A 144 17.43 17.30 -5.60
C LYS A 144 16.08 16.84 -5.04
N THR A 145 15.57 17.44 -3.97
CA THR A 145 14.25 17.14 -3.42
C THR A 145 13.24 18.15 -3.96
N LEU A 146 12.33 17.69 -4.81
CA LEU A 146 11.26 18.52 -5.39
C LEU A 146 10.25 18.95 -4.34
N VAL A 147 9.66 17.96 -3.65
CA VAL A 147 8.66 18.12 -2.59
C VAL A 147 8.81 16.98 -1.59
N SER A 148 8.62 17.26 -0.31
CA SER A 148 8.46 16.27 0.75
C SER A 148 6.97 16.07 1.04
N VAL A 149 6.52 14.82 1.20
CA VAL A 149 5.11 14.50 1.46
C VAL A 149 5.01 13.76 2.79
N VAL A 150 4.18 14.25 3.71
CA VAL A 150 3.85 13.57 4.97
C VAL A 150 2.40 13.09 4.90
N THR A 151 2.20 11.79 4.79
CA THR A 151 0.87 11.16 4.78
C THR A 151 0.32 11.04 6.20
N ALA A 152 -0.83 10.38 6.39
CA ALA A 152 -1.44 10.23 7.72
C ALA A 152 -0.46 9.59 8.72
N VAL A 153 -0.33 10.22 9.89
CA VAL A 153 0.51 9.75 11.01
C VAL A 153 -0.37 9.15 12.10
N ASP A 154 0.05 8.00 12.62
CA ASP A 154 -0.61 7.24 13.68
C ASP A 154 0.45 6.49 14.50
N LEU A 155 0.05 5.83 15.58
CA LEU A 155 0.95 4.99 16.37
C LEU A 155 1.40 3.78 15.56
N ASP A 156 2.70 3.69 15.33
CA ASP A 156 3.36 2.54 14.70
C ASP A 156 4.87 2.59 15.00
N HIS A 157 5.51 1.43 15.02
CA HIS A 157 6.96 1.33 15.27
C HIS A 157 7.44 2.05 16.55
N GLN A 158 6.62 2.08 17.61
CA GLN A 158 6.88 2.85 18.84
C GLN A 158 8.25 2.57 19.46
N LYS A 159 8.75 1.34 19.38
CA LYS A 159 10.09 0.96 19.87
C LYS A 159 11.25 1.75 19.25
N PHE A 160 11.02 2.39 18.10
CA PHE A 160 12.06 3.10 17.34
C PHE A 160 11.76 4.59 17.16
N LEU A 161 10.47 4.97 17.14
CA LEU A 161 10.05 6.30 16.71
C LEU A 161 9.50 7.16 17.86
N GLY A 162 9.24 6.57 19.04
CA GLY A 162 8.65 7.24 20.18
C GLY A 162 7.28 6.66 20.57
N ASP A 163 6.82 7.04 21.76
CA ASP A 163 5.63 6.46 22.39
C ASP A 163 4.34 7.25 22.10
N SER A 164 4.47 8.43 21.50
CA SER A 164 3.36 9.32 21.17
C SER A 164 3.27 9.62 19.68
N VAL A 165 2.04 9.93 19.21
CA VAL A 165 1.80 10.38 17.84
C VAL A 165 2.64 11.64 17.52
N HIS A 166 2.81 12.53 18.49
CA HIS A 166 3.62 13.74 18.35
C HIS A 166 5.08 13.42 18.02
N GLU A 167 5.73 12.55 18.81
CA GLU A 167 7.14 12.16 18.59
C GLU A 167 7.30 11.46 17.24
N ILE A 168 6.41 10.52 16.92
CA ILE A 168 6.40 9.81 15.63
C ILE A 168 6.27 10.82 14.47
N ALA A 169 5.41 11.83 14.62
CA ALA A 169 5.21 12.85 13.60
C ALA A 169 6.46 13.74 13.43
N GLN A 170 7.16 14.08 14.51
CA GLN A 170 8.44 14.81 14.44
C GLN A 170 9.48 14.04 13.63
N VAL A 171 9.64 12.74 13.91
CA VAL A 171 10.59 11.88 13.18
C VAL A 171 10.22 11.78 11.70
N LYS A 172 8.92 11.61 11.38
CA LYS A 172 8.43 11.52 10.00
C LYS A 172 8.58 12.82 9.23
N ALA A 173 8.29 13.95 9.86
CA ALA A 173 8.51 15.29 9.30
C ALA A 173 10.00 15.60 9.05
N GLY A 174 10.90 14.82 9.63
CA GLY A 174 12.35 14.95 9.44
C GLY A 174 12.83 14.81 7.98
N ILE A 175 11.96 14.44 7.05
CA ILE A 175 12.25 14.48 5.60
C ILE A 175 12.11 15.88 4.98
N ALA A 176 11.52 16.85 5.68
CA ALA A 176 11.41 18.23 5.20
C ALA A 176 12.80 18.81 4.92
N ARG A 177 12.97 19.52 3.83
CA ARG A 177 14.24 20.15 3.45
C ARG A 177 14.27 21.61 3.84
N GLU A 178 15.46 22.11 4.11
CA GLU A 178 15.69 23.52 4.40
C GLU A 178 15.16 24.39 3.25
N GLY A 179 14.25 25.32 3.54
CA GLY A 179 13.60 26.19 2.55
C GLY A 179 12.81 25.42 1.48
N GLY A 180 12.45 24.15 1.75
CA GLY A 180 11.70 23.29 0.82
C GLY A 180 10.19 23.42 0.95
N ASP A 181 9.48 22.53 0.28
CA ASP A 181 8.02 22.44 0.28
C ASP A 181 7.59 21.09 0.87
N VAL A 182 6.60 21.13 1.77
CA VAL A 182 6.02 19.96 2.43
C VAL A 182 4.53 19.89 2.11
N VAL A 183 4.12 18.80 1.51
CA VAL A 183 2.70 18.43 1.40
C VAL A 183 2.31 17.65 2.64
N LEU A 184 1.27 18.12 3.32
CA LEU A 184 0.70 17.47 4.51
C LEU A 184 -0.68 16.92 4.17
N SER A 185 -0.84 15.61 4.28
CA SER A 185 -2.14 14.94 4.20
C SER A 185 -3.02 15.32 5.40
N VAL A 186 -4.33 15.14 5.26
CA VAL A 186 -5.26 15.27 6.40
C VAL A 186 -4.79 14.39 7.56
N GLN A 187 -4.73 14.96 8.77
CA GLN A 187 -4.31 14.28 9.99
C GLN A 187 -5.50 14.05 10.92
N ALA A 188 -5.69 12.80 11.35
CA ALA A 188 -6.70 12.46 12.36
C ALA A 188 -6.33 13.00 13.76
N HIS A 189 -5.03 13.17 14.01
CA HIS A 189 -4.48 13.61 15.29
C HIS A 189 -3.96 15.05 15.17
N PRO A 190 -4.57 16.03 15.87
CA PRO A 190 -4.10 17.44 15.85
C PRO A 190 -2.65 17.61 16.25
N GLU A 191 -2.14 16.78 17.18
CA GLU A 191 -0.76 16.78 17.62
C GLU A 191 0.22 16.36 16.51
N ALA A 192 -0.19 15.48 15.61
CA ALA A 192 0.63 15.13 14.44
C ALA A 192 0.79 16.33 13.50
N ARG A 193 -0.32 17.03 13.22
CA ARG A 193 -0.29 18.27 12.43
C ARG A 193 0.62 19.31 13.06
N ALA A 194 0.46 19.56 14.37
CA ALA A 194 1.26 20.53 15.08
C ALA A 194 2.77 20.20 15.04
N ALA A 195 3.13 18.93 15.20
CA ALA A 195 4.51 18.46 15.13
C ALA A 195 5.12 18.67 13.73
N VAL A 196 4.40 18.35 12.66
CA VAL A 196 4.87 18.56 11.28
C VAL A 196 5.09 20.05 11.00
N LEU A 197 4.15 20.92 11.42
CA LEU A 197 4.27 22.37 11.26
C LEU A 197 5.48 22.93 12.02
N ALA A 198 5.74 22.45 13.23
CA ALA A 198 6.88 22.87 14.04
C ALA A 198 8.22 22.48 13.36
N VAL A 199 8.34 21.24 12.87
CA VAL A 199 9.55 20.78 12.16
C VAL A 199 9.75 21.55 10.85
N ALA A 200 8.69 21.80 10.08
CA ALA A 200 8.75 22.57 8.84
C ALA A 200 9.18 24.03 9.12
N ALA A 201 8.61 24.66 10.14
CA ALA A 201 8.98 26.03 10.54
C ALA A 201 10.45 26.12 10.94
N ALA A 202 10.96 25.16 11.73
CA ALA A 202 12.38 25.09 12.11
C ALA A 202 13.32 24.97 10.89
N ARG A 203 12.83 24.43 9.79
CA ARG A 203 13.54 24.29 8.50
C ARG A 203 13.17 25.35 7.48
N ARG A 204 12.40 26.37 7.87
CA ARG A 204 11.91 27.40 6.94
C ARG A 204 11.22 26.82 5.69
N ALA A 205 10.64 25.64 5.83
CA ALA A 205 9.92 24.96 4.76
C ALA A 205 8.46 25.43 4.70
N ALA A 206 7.94 25.64 3.49
CA ALA A 206 6.53 25.94 3.29
C ALA A 206 5.68 24.66 3.47
N VAL A 207 4.50 24.78 4.12
CA VAL A 207 3.57 23.66 4.29
C VAL A 207 2.31 23.92 3.50
N TRP A 208 1.90 22.91 2.73
CA TRP A 208 0.72 22.87 1.88
C TRP A 208 -0.18 21.74 2.34
N GLU A 209 -1.36 22.04 2.83
CA GLU A 209 -2.30 21.02 3.33
C GLU A 209 -3.21 20.54 2.22
N ALA A 210 -3.36 19.21 2.11
CA ALA A 210 -4.30 18.60 1.19
C ALA A 210 -5.73 18.89 1.63
N GLY A 211 -6.56 19.37 0.70
CA GLY A 211 -7.99 19.50 0.92
C GLY A 211 -8.68 18.14 1.00
N GLU A 212 -9.85 18.08 1.61
CA GLU A 212 -10.66 16.87 1.64
C GLU A 212 -11.31 16.61 0.28
N ALA A 213 -11.07 15.44 -0.29
CA ALA A 213 -11.83 14.98 -1.44
C ALA A 213 -13.20 14.48 -0.99
N THR A 214 -14.22 14.71 -1.81
CA THR A 214 -15.60 14.34 -1.53
C THR A 214 -16.14 13.37 -2.56
N LEU A 215 -17.02 12.45 -2.12
CA LEU A 215 -17.76 11.59 -3.03
C LEU A 215 -18.82 12.42 -3.76
N VAL A 216 -18.96 12.16 -5.06
CA VAL A 216 -20.01 12.76 -5.90
C VAL A 216 -21.02 11.67 -6.26
N ASP A 217 -22.28 11.92 -5.97
CA ASP A 217 -23.35 11.01 -6.39
C ASP A 217 -23.58 11.21 -7.90
N ASP A 218 -23.18 10.21 -8.68
CA ASP A 218 -23.37 10.18 -10.14
C ASP A 218 -24.55 9.28 -10.57
N GLY A 219 -25.36 8.80 -9.60
CA GLY A 219 -26.49 7.92 -9.84
C GLY A 219 -26.09 6.52 -10.34
N ALA A 220 -24.80 6.17 -10.32
CA ALA A 220 -24.34 4.86 -10.75
C ALA A 220 -24.81 3.78 -9.78
N GLN A 221 -25.77 2.96 -10.20
CA GLN A 221 -26.25 1.83 -9.40
C GLN A 221 -25.25 0.68 -9.50
N ALA A 222 -24.86 0.13 -8.35
CA ALA A 222 -24.08 -1.09 -8.31
C ALA A 222 -24.90 -2.24 -8.91
N SER A 223 -24.34 -2.90 -9.92
CA SER A 223 -24.90 -4.17 -10.42
C SER A 223 -24.80 -5.21 -9.31
N THR A 224 -25.82 -6.02 -9.10
CA THR A 224 -25.87 -7.06 -8.06
C THR A 224 -24.85 -8.20 -8.27
N SER A 225 -24.19 -8.25 -9.43
CA SER A 225 -23.32 -9.35 -9.85
C SER A 225 -21.87 -8.93 -10.18
N SER A 226 -21.54 -7.63 -10.12
CA SER A 226 -20.20 -7.13 -10.42
C SER A 226 -19.65 -6.28 -9.27
N LEU A 227 -18.32 -6.15 -9.22
CA LEU A 227 -17.66 -5.20 -8.32
C LEU A 227 -18.24 -3.80 -8.51
N PRO A 228 -18.43 -3.01 -7.43
CA PRO A 228 -18.91 -1.65 -7.57
C PRO A 228 -17.96 -0.86 -8.46
N PRO A 229 -18.48 -0.03 -9.36
CA PRO A 229 -17.63 0.83 -10.18
C PRO A 229 -16.83 1.78 -9.27
N PRO A 230 -15.63 2.21 -9.71
CA PRO A 230 -14.86 3.20 -8.98
C PRO A 230 -15.72 4.45 -8.72
N PRO A 231 -15.82 4.95 -7.47
CA PRO A 231 -16.65 6.11 -7.15
C PRO A 231 -16.14 7.36 -7.85
N LEU A 232 -17.06 8.22 -8.27
CA LEU A 232 -16.74 9.57 -8.73
C LEU A 232 -16.41 10.44 -7.52
N VAL A 233 -15.31 11.18 -7.59
CA VAL A 233 -14.84 12.05 -6.52
C VAL A 233 -14.52 13.45 -7.05
N SER A 234 -14.66 14.43 -6.18
CA SER A 234 -14.26 15.82 -6.39
C SER A 234 -13.05 16.12 -5.50
N ILE A 235 -11.92 16.46 -6.09
CA ILE A 235 -10.66 16.77 -5.38
C ILE A 235 -10.37 18.25 -5.52
N PRO A 236 -10.22 19.00 -4.41
CA PRO A 236 -9.86 20.43 -4.46
C PRO A 236 -8.50 20.65 -5.14
N LEU A 237 -8.46 21.61 -6.06
CA LEU A 237 -7.22 22.00 -6.74
C LEU A 237 -6.57 23.27 -6.15
N ALA A 238 -7.16 23.93 -5.16
CA ALA A 238 -6.57 25.09 -4.50
C ALA A 238 -5.68 24.64 -3.33
N PRO A 239 -4.35 24.81 -3.40
CA PRO A 239 -3.48 24.50 -2.27
C PRO A 239 -3.72 25.51 -1.14
N THR A 240 -3.86 25.01 0.10
CA THR A 240 -3.94 25.84 1.31
C THR A 240 -2.55 25.97 1.90
N ALA A 241 -1.91 27.13 1.73
CA ALA A 241 -0.65 27.45 2.37
C ALA A 241 -0.89 27.80 3.86
N VAL A 242 -0.18 27.13 4.77
CA VAL A 242 -0.34 27.34 6.23
C VAL A 242 0.57 28.45 6.75
N HIS A 243 1.67 28.75 6.04
CA HIS A 243 2.56 29.88 6.35
C HIS A 243 2.82 30.70 5.08
N PRO A 244 2.26 31.91 4.99
CA PRO A 244 2.54 32.80 3.87
C PRO A 244 3.90 33.47 4.06
N SER A 245 4.94 32.98 3.42
CA SER A 245 6.15 33.77 3.22
C SER A 245 6.07 34.66 1.97
N SER A 246 4.89 34.78 1.34
CA SER A 246 4.68 35.72 0.25
C SER A 246 3.20 36.17 0.19
N SER A 247 3.00 37.45 0.45
CA SER A 247 1.77 38.16 0.15
C SER A 247 1.60 38.28 -1.37
N SER A 248 0.94 37.33 -1.99
CA SER A 248 0.37 37.50 -3.33
C SER A 248 -1.15 37.48 -3.21
N SER A 249 -1.72 38.67 -2.98
CA SER A 249 -3.13 38.93 -3.18
C SER A 249 -3.42 38.87 -4.69
N SER A 250 -3.81 37.72 -5.18
CA SER A 250 -4.47 37.62 -6.50
C SER A 250 -5.89 37.11 -6.27
N SER A 251 -6.85 38.01 -6.40
CA SER A 251 -8.26 37.75 -6.59
C SER A 251 -8.45 37.03 -7.92
N SER A 252 -8.33 35.73 -7.93
CA SER A 252 -8.77 34.90 -9.05
C SER A 252 -9.71 33.83 -8.50
N SER A 253 -10.78 33.55 -9.24
CA SER A 253 -11.73 32.46 -8.98
C SER A 253 -10.97 31.20 -8.59
N SER A 254 -11.34 30.58 -7.47
CA SER A 254 -10.76 29.28 -7.07
C SER A 254 -10.85 28.30 -8.25
N PRO A 255 -9.77 27.59 -8.59
CA PRO A 255 -9.80 26.65 -9.68
C PRO A 255 -10.90 25.60 -9.44
N SER A 256 -11.58 25.18 -10.49
CA SER A 256 -12.61 24.14 -10.40
C SER A 256 -11.96 22.85 -9.85
N PRO A 257 -12.63 22.13 -8.97
CA PRO A 257 -12.09 20.89 -8.42
C PRO A 257 -11.91 19.84 -9.52
N LEU A 258 -10.94 18.95 -9.35
CA LEU A 258 -10.71 17.81 -10.24
C LEU A 258 -11.79 16.75 -10.00
N SER A 259 -12.64 16.51 -11.00
CA SER A 259 -13.60 15.41 -10.98
C SER A 259 -12.94 14.18 -11.61
N THR A 260 -12.89 13.06 -10.88
CA THR A 260 -12.19 11.83 -11.32
C THR A 260 -12.78 10.59 -10.65
N ARG A 261 -12.56 9.41 -11.23
CA ARG A 261 -12.92 8.14 -10.60
C ARG A 261 -11.76 7.57 -9.78
N LEU A 262 -12.09 7.06 -8.59
CA LEU A 262 -11.09 6.57 -7.63
C LEU A 262 -10.99 5.04 -7.69
N PRO A 263 -9.95 4.46 -8.34
CA PRO A 263 -9.88 3.02 -8.56
C PRO A 263 -9.48 2.22 -7.30
N LEU A 264 -8.74 2.84 -6.37
CA LEU A 264 -8.35 2.18 -5.13
C LEU A 264 -9.50 2.31 -4.11
N PRO A 265 -10.02 1.19 -3.59
CA PRO A 265 -11.14 1.22 -2.66
C PRO A 265 -10.74 1.72 -1.26
N GLY A 266 -11.77 2.10 -0.46
CA GLY A 266 -11.62 2.53 0.93
C GLY A 266 -11.66 4.05 1.09
N ALA A 267 -12.38 4.53 2.12
CA ALA A 267 -12.58 5.96 2.36
C ALA A 267 -11.27 6.75 2.53
N TYR A 268 -10.25 6.12 3.12
CA TYR A 268 -8.93 6.74 3.30
C TYR A 268 -8.20 7.05 1.97
N GLN A 269 -8.64 6.45 0.86
CA GLN A 269 -8.08 6.75 -0.46
C GLN A 269 -8.49 8.13 -0.97
N LEU A 270 -9.57 8.71 -0.45
CA LEU A 270 -9.93 10.10 -0.72
C LEU A 270 -8.81 11.05 -0.32
N SER A 271 -8.32 10.92 0.91
CA SER A 271 -7.18 11.71 1.42
C SER A 271 -5.88 11.39 0.69
N ASN A 272 -5.60 10.10 0.38
CA ASN A 272 -4.39 9.73 -0.35
C ASN A 272 -4.37 10.32 -1.78
N ALA A 273 -5.49 10.24 -2.51
CA ALA A 273 -5.59 10.80 -3.84
C ALA A 273 -5.47 12.33 -3.83
N ALA A 274 -6.15 13.00 -2.88
CA ALA A 274 -6.03 14.45 -2.71
C ALA A 274 -4.60 14.88 -2.40
N THR A 275 -3.89 14.14 -1.57
CA THR A 275 -2.47 14.39 -1.24
C THR A 275 -1.58 14.24 -2.48
N ALA A 276 -1.79 13.21 -3.29
CA ALA A 276 -1.02 12.99 -4.51
C ALA A 276 -1.31 14.05 -5.57
N VAL A 277 -2.58 14.46 -5.73
CA VAL A 277 -3.00 15.54 -6.65
C VAL A 277 -2.39 16.87 -6.20
N LEU A 278 -2.42 17.19 -4.91
CA LEU A 278 -1.76 18.40 -4.40
C LEU A 278 -0.25 18.38 -4.67
N ALA A 279 0.41 17.25 -4.44
CA ALA A 279 1.84 17.12 -4.76
C ALA A 279 2.12 17.36 -6.26
N ALA A 280 1.30 16.79 -7.15
CA ALA A 280 1.40 17.01 -8.59
C ALA A 280 1.16 18.48 -8.97
N GLN A 281 0.19 19.15 -8.33
CA GLN A 281 -0.06 20.59 -8.55
C GLN A 281 1.13 21.45 -8.13
N LEU A 282 1.74 21.15 -6.97
CA LEU A 282 2.93 21.88 -6.54
C LEU A 282 4.09 21.67 -7.53
N LEU A 283 4.28 20.46 -8.02
CA LEU A 283 5.27 20.21 -9.08
C LEU A 283 4.99 21.03 -10.34
N ARG A 284 3.71 21.24 -10.70
CA ARG A 284 3.29 22.08 -11.84
C ARG A 284 3.47 23.57 -11.61
N THR A 285 3.46 24.05 -10.36
CA THR A 285 3.38 25.49 -10.05
C THR A 285 4.60 26.08 -9.37
N LEU A 286 5.45 25.25 -8.75
CA LEU A 286 6.61 25.73 -8.01
C LEU A 286 7.79 26.06 -8.94
N PRO A 287 8.28 27.31 -8.98
CA PRO A 287 9.44 27.70 -9.78
C PRO A 287 10.70 26.87 -9.48
N ARG A 288 10.87 26.44 -8.22
CA ARG A 288 11.97 25.59 -7.81
C ARG A 288 11.89 24.20 -8.46
N ALA A 289 10.71 23.62 -8.60
CA ALA A 289 10.53 22.35 -9.28
C ALA A 289 10.85 22.47 -10.78
N HIS A 290 10.40 23.56 -11.42
CA HIS A 290 10.69 23.85 -12.83
C HIS A 290 12.20 24.09 -13.09
N ALA A 291 12.91 24.67 -12.13
CA ALA A 291 14.37 24.86 -12.25
C ALA A 291 15.11 23.51 -12.30
N MET A 292 14.57 22.47 -11.64
CA MET A 292 15.12 21.10 -11.66
C MET A 292 14.63 20.30 -12.87
N VAL A 293 13.33 20.40 -13.20
CA VAL A 293 12.66 19.64 -14.26
C VAL A 293 11.69 20.58 -14.99
N PRO A 294 12.12 21.25 -16.05
CA PRO A 294 11.31 22.27 -16.75
C PRO A 294 9.99 21.75 -17.33
N SER A 295 9.93 20.48 -17.71
CA SER A 295 8.74 19.85 -18.30
C SER A 295 7.55 19.72 -17.33
N LEU A 296 7.77 19.82 -16.00
CA LEU A 296 6.70 19.72 -15.01
C LEU A 296 5.60 20.77 -15.20
N GLU A 297 5.97 22.00 -15.54
CA GLU A 297 5.03 23.10 -15.73
C GLU A 297 4.01 22.83 -16.85
N THR A 298 4.44 22.27 -17.94
CA THR A 298 3.64 22.11 -19.17
C THR A 298 3.02 20.71 -19.29
N HIS A 299 3.65 19.69 -18.75
CA HIS A 299 3.22 18.31 -18.89
C HIS A 299 2.17 17.88 -17.84
N ILE A 300 2.21 18.44 -16.63
CA ILE A 300 1.22 18.11 -15.60
C ILE A 300 -0.06 18.92 -15.84
N THR A 301 -0.98 18.38 -16.63
CA THR A 301 -2.29 18.98 -16.90
C THR A 301 -3.38 18.39 -16.01
N ASP A 302 -4.54 19.03 -15.92
CA ASP A 302 -5.69 18.48 -15.17
C ASP A 302 -6.16 17.15 -15.78
N ASP A 303 -6.09 17.00 -17.11
CA ASP A 303 -6.40 15.73 -17.77
C ASP A 303 -5.39 14.64 -17.47
N ALA A 304 -4.09 14.96 -17.41
CA ALA A 304 -3.05 14.03 -17.00
C ALA A 304 -3.23 13.60 -15.53
N MET A 305 -3.57 14.53 -14.64
CA MET A 305 -3.89 14.21 -13.24
C MET A 305 -5.11 13.29 -13.13
N ARG A 306 -6.21 13.59 -13.87
CA ARG A 306 -7.41 12.74 -13.91
C ARG A 306 -7.07 11.33 -14.40
N SER A 307 -6.49 11.23 -15.57
CA SER A 307 -6.13 9.94 -16.19
C SER A 307 -5.16 9.14 -15.32
N GLY A 308 -4.19 9.80 -14.69
CA GLY A 308 -3.24 9.18 -13.78
C GLY A 308 -3.91 8.63 -12.52
N VAL A 309 -4.84 9.37 -11.92
CA VAL A 309 -5.64 8.87 -10.78
C VAL A 309 -6.44 7.64 -11.21
N GLU A 310 -7.18 7.72 -12.31
CA GLU A 310 -8.06 6.65 -12.79
C GLU A 310 -7.31 5.37 -13.21
N ALA A 311 -6.09 5.51 -13.68
CA ALA A 311 -5.24 4.38 -14.09
C ALA A 311 -4.43 3.75 -12.94
N THR A 312 -4.49 4.32 -11.73
CA THR A 312 -3.66 3.88 -10.60
C THR A 312 -3.97 2.45 -10.19
N LYS A 313 -2.91 1.66 -10.04
CA LYS A 313 -2.97 0.28 -9.52
C LYS A 313 -2.05 0.14 -8.32
N TRP A 314 -2.55 -0.49 -7.25
CA TRP A 314 -1.77 -0.74 -6.05
C TRP A 314 -2.15 -2.09 -5.43
N PRO A 315 -1.53 -3.20 -5.87
CA PRO A 315 -1.88 -4.54 -5.40
C PRO A 315 -1.67 -4.73 -3.89
N GLY A 316 -2.47 -5.60 -3.27
CA GLY A 316 -2.36 -5.93 -1.84
C GLY A 316 -2.95 -4.87 -0.88
N ARG A 317 -3.68 -3.88 -1.40
CA ARG A 317 -4.44 -2.90 -0.62
C ARG A 317 -5.87 -2.85 -1.14
N LEU A 318 -6.80 -3.49 -0.41
CA LEU A 318 -8.19 -3.70 -0.82
C LEU A 318 -8.32 -4.16 -2.27
N SER A 319 -7.40 -5.02 -2.72
CA SER A 319 -7.32 -5.45 -4.11
C SER A 319 -8.27 -6.61 -4.38
N TRP A 320 -9.13 -6.43 -5.35
CA TRP A 320 -9.99 -7.51 -5.84
C TRP A 320 -9.27 -8.34 -6.89
N LEU A 321 -9.33 -9.66 -6.73
CA LEU A 321 -8.69 -10.65 -7.58
C LEU A 321 -9.67 -11.79 -7.85
N SER A 322 -9.59 -12.43 -9.01
CA SER A 322 -10.39 -13.60 -9.36
C SER A 322 -9.49 -14.80 -9.59
N LEU A 323 -9.66 -15.86 -8.77
CA LEU A 323 -8.91 -17.10 -8.91
C LEU A 323 -9.80 -18.28 -9.24
N PRO A 324 -9.36 -19.20 -10.11
CA PRO A 324 -10.00 -20.51 -10.27
C PRO A 324 -9.68 -21.36 -9.05
N LEU A 325 -10.70 -21.72 -8.29
CA LEU A 325 -10.58 -22.60 -7.13
C LEU A 325 -11.50 -23.81 -7.35
N SER A 326 -10.92 -25.01 -7.49
CA SER A 326 -11.71 -26.24 -7.53
C SER A 326 -11.83 -26.86 -6.13
N SER A 327 -12.99 -27.40 -5.82
CA SER A 327 -13.28 -28.11 -4.57
C SER A 327 -12.81 -29.57 -4.57
N SER A 328 -12.32 -30.10 -5.71
CA SER A 328 -12.00 -31.53 -5.84
C SER A 328 -10.54 -31.83 -5.52
N SER A 329 -10.34 -32.72 -4.55
CA SER A 329 -9.05 -33.36 -4.20
C SER A 329 -8.67 -34.53 -5.12
N SER A 330 -9.32 -34.70 -6.28
CA SER A 330 -9.03 -35.80 -7.22
C SER A 330 -7.84 -35.44 -8.10
N SER A 331 -6.62 -35.64 -7.58
CA SER A 331 -5.42 -35.78 -8.38
C SER A 331 -5.39 -37.13 -9.07
N SER A 332 -6.22 -37.38 -10.08
CA SER A 332 -5.92 -38.38 -11.10
C SER A 332 -5.07 -37.70 -12.17
N ALA A 333 -3.78 -38.00 -12.15
CA ALA A 333 -2.86 -37.65 -13.22
C ALA A 333 -3.37 -38.26 -14.52
N GLY A 334 -4.03 -37.50 -15.38
CA GLY A 334 -4.52 -38.02 -16.66
C GLY A 334 -5.38 -37.09 -17.51
N ASP A 335 -5.90 -36.00 -16.98
CA ASP A 335 -6.79 -35.14 -17.78
C ASP A 335 -6.35 -33.67 -17.78
N ALA A 336 -5.50 -33.33 -18.74
CA ALA A 336 -5.10 -31.96 -19.02
C ALA A 336 -6.23 -31.07 -19.57
N SER A 337 -7.41 -31.65 -19.86
CA SER A 337 -8.58 -30.95 -20.40
C SER A 337 -9.52 -30.35 -19.32
N GLY A 338 -9.34 -30.70 -18.04
CA GLY A 338 -10.24 -30.30 -16.93
C GLY A 338 -10.08 -28.89 -16.39
N LEU A 339 -9.05 -28.11 -16.77
CA LEU A 339 -8.76 -26.77 -16.24
C LEU A 339 -9.69 -25.65 -16.76
N SER A 340 -10.54 -25.97 -17.74
CA SER A 340 -11.38 -24.95 -18.40
C SER A 340 -12.72 -24.69 -17.68
N SER A 341 -13.10 -25.46 -16.65
CA SER A 341 -14.41 -25.36 -15.99
C SER A 341 -14.40 -25.14 -14.48
N SER A 342 -13.24 -24.89 -13.86
CA SER A 342 -13.20 -24.58 -12.42
C SER A 342 -13.90 -23.26 -12.12
N PRO A 343 -14.79 -23.22 -11.12
CA PRO A 343 -15.48 -21.99 -10.75
C PRO A 343 -14.47 -20.93 -10.28
N THR A 344 -14.63 -19.71 -10.77
CA THR A 344 -13.80 -18.58 -10.39
C THR A 344 -14.34 -17.94 -9.12
N ARG A 345 -13.50 -17.70 -8.14
CA ARG A 345 -13.84 -17.04 -6.86
C ARG A 345 -13.22 -15.65 -6.79
N SER A 346 -14.01 -14.69 -6.32
CA SER A 346 -13.51 -13.35 -6.03
C SER A 346 -12.82 -13.31 -4.66
N LEU A 347 -11.62 -12.78 -4.62
CA LEU A 347 -10.82 -12.57 -3.42
C LEU A 347 -10.62 -11.08 -3.19
N LEU A 348 -10.79 -10.64 -1.94
CA LEU A 348 -10.40 -9.31 -1.49
C LEU A 348 -9.10 -9.43 -0.69
N LEU A 349 -8.00 -8.92 -1.24
CA LEU A 349 -6.68 -8.95 -0.62
C LEU A 349 -6.38 -7.64 0.08
N ASP A 350 -5.99 -7.71 1.35
CA ASP A 350 -5.51 -6.55 2.10
C ASP A 350 -4.37 -6.90 3.06
N GLY A 351 -3.35 -6.05 3.11
CA GLY A 351 -2.22 -6.21 3.99
C GLY A 351 -2.43 -5.68 5.42
N ALA A 352 -3.66 -5.46 5.86
CA ALA A 352 -3.97 -4.98 7.21
C ALA A 352 -3.36 -5.91 8.27
N HIS A 353 -2.52 -5.34 9.15
CA HIS A 353 -1.72 -6.13 10.10
C HIS A 353 -1.52 -5.44 11.45
N ASN A 354 -2.15 -4.31 11.67
CA ASN A 354 -2.18 -3.58 12.94
C ASN A 354 -3.62 -3.11 13.23
N PRO A 355 -3.94 -2.69 14.46
CA PRO A 355 -5.29 -2.31 14.85
C PRO A 355 -5.91 -1.21 13.99
N SER A 356 -5.11 -0.21 13.59
CA SER A 356 -5.57 0.90 12.74
C SER A 356 -5.98 0.41 11.35
N SER A 357 -5.11 -0.34 10.66
CA SER A 357 -5.40 -0.89 9.34
C SER A 357 -6.53 -1.94 9.36
N ALA A 358 -6.65 -2.72 10.45
CA ALA A 358 -7.76 -3.67 10.62
C ALA A 358 -9.12 -2.95 10.72
N ARG A 359 -9.19 -1.82 11.46
CA ARG A 359 -10.40 -0.99 11.50
C ARG A 359 -10.77 -0.40 10.15
N LEU A 360 -9.78 0.03 9.35
CA LEU A 360 -10.02 0.55 8.00
C LEU A 360 -10.57 -0.54 7.06
N LEU A 361 -9.99 -1.75 7.12
CA LEU A 361 -10.51 -2.89 6.37
C LEU A 361 -11.92 -3.28 6.84
N ALA A 362 -12.17 -3.32 8.14
CA ALA A 362 -13.49 -3.61 8.71
C ALA A 362 -14.55 -2.60 8.26
N ALA A 363 -14.23 -1.31 8.25
CA ALA A 363 -15.11 -0.26 7.74
C ALA A 363 -15.43 -0.47 6.24
N TYR A 364 -14.44 -0.85 5.44
CA TYR A 364 -14.67 -1.18 4.04
C TYR A 364 -15.56 -2.42 3.87
N LEU A 365 -15.30 -3.50 4.61
CA LEU A 365 -16.14 -4.72 4.59
C LEU A 365 -17.59 -4.41 4.96
N SER A 366 -17.81 -3.55 5.96
CA SER A 366 -19.16 -3.12 6.38
C SER A 366 -19.87 -2.26 5.34
N SER A 367 -19.12 -1.52 4.51
CA SER A 367 -19.69 -0.69 3.44
C SER A 367 -20.08 -1.49 2.19
N LEU A 368 -19.64 -2.75 2.07
CA LEU A 368 -19.95 -3.56 0.90
C LEU A 368 -21.43 -3.98 0.88
N PRO A 369 -22.05 -4.03 -0.31
CA PRO A 369 -23.35 -4.67 -0.48
C PRO A 369 -23.33 -6.12 0.02
N ALA A 370 -24.45 -6.63 0.51
CA ALA A 370 -24.56 -7.99 1.06
C ALA A 370 -24.03 -9.08 0.11
N SER A 371 -24.23 -8.91 -1.22
CA SER A 371 -23.74 -9.83 -2.26
C SER A 371 -22.22 -9.86 -2.42
N LEU A 372 -21.53 -8.80 -2.01
CA LEU A 372 -20.06 -8.66 -2.12
C LEU A 372 -19.35 -8.80 -0.76
N ARG A 373 -20.09 -8.99 0.34
CA ARG A 373 -19.47 -9.25 1.64
C ARG A 373 -18.87 -10.64 1.68
N PRO A 374 -17.59 -10.78 2.05
CA PRO A 374 -16.96 -12.08 2.21
C PRO A 374 -17.69 -12.97 3.24
N THR A 375 -17.78 -14.26 2.94
CA THR A 375 -18.24 -15.30 3.87
C THR A 375 -17.10 -16.11 4.46
N ALA A 376 -15.90 -15.84 4.03
CA ALA A 376 -14.69 -16.46 4.55
C ALA A 376 -13.56 -15.44 4.72
N LEU A 377 -12.72 -15.68 5.72
CA LEU A 377 -11.50 -14.94 6.00
C LEU A 377 -10.32 -15.93 6.04
N VAL A 378 -9.35 -15.75 5.14
CA VAL A 378 -8.03 -16.37 5.25
C VAL A 378 -7.15 -15.40 6.02
N PHE A 379 -6.61 -15.85 7.16
CA PHE A 379 -5.94 -14.97 8.11
C PHE A 379 -4.55 -15.48 8.49
N ALA A 380 -3.55 -14.61 8.37
CA ALA A 380 -2.20 -14.84 8.88
C ALA A 380 -1.63 -13.53 9.45
N LEU A 381 -0.77 -13.63 10.46
CA LEU A 381 -0.17 -12.48 11.12
C LEU A 381 1.32 -12.73 11.39
N SER A 382 2.12 -11.67 11.30
CA SER A 382 3.55 -11.74 11.66
C SER A 382 3.73 -11.70 13.18
N ALA A 383 4.55 -12.60 13.72
CA ALA A 383 4.99 -12.54 15.12
C ALA A 383 5.90 -11.32 15.38
N PRO A 384 5.91 -10.73 16.57
CA PRO A 384 5.18 -11.06 17.80
C PRO A 384 3.92 -10.19 18.05
N ARG A 385 3.03 -10.03 17.06
CA ARG A 385 1.83 -9.20 17.19
C ARG A 385 0.70 -9.94 17.90
N ASP A 386 -0.16 -9.20 18.64
CA ASP A 386 -1.38 -9.76 19.20
C ASP A 386 -2.44 -9.95 18.10
N PRO A 387 -2.90 -11.18 17.85
CA PRO A 387 -3.90 -11.43 16.83
C PRO A 387 -5.27 -10.83 17.17
N THR A 388 -5.59 -10.68 18.44
CA THR A 388 -6.92 -10.25 18.95
C THR A 388 -7.28 -8.87 18.42
N ASP A 389 -6.35 -7.92 18.51
CA ASP A 389 -6.55 -6.53 18.10
C ASP A 389 -6.75 -6.36 16.59
N VAL A 390 -6.28 -7.33 15.83
CA VAL A 390 -6.39 -7.31 14.35
C VAL A 390 -7.63 -8.08 13.90
N VAL A 391 -7.89 -9.27 14.48
CA VAL A 391 -8.98 -10.13 13.99
C VAL A 391 -10.36 -9.69 14.47
N LYS A 392 -10.46 -9.12 15.69
CA LYS A 392 -11.76 -8.73 16.26
C LYS A 392 -12.54 -7.75 15.39
N PRO A 393 -11.99 -6.59 14.94
CA PRO A 393 -12.72 -5.68 14.07
C PRO A 393 -13.17 -6.34 12.76
N LEU A 394 -12.39 -7.29 12.23
CA LEU A 394 -12.72 -8.01 11.01
C LEU A 394 -13.89 -8.98 11.21
N LEU A 395 -13.89 -9.72 12.33
CA LEU A 395 -15.00 -10.61 12.70
C LEU A 395 -16.28 -9.83 12.92
N ASP A 396 -16.23 -8.72 13.66
CA ASP A 396 -17.37 -7.84 13.90
C ASP A 396 -18.00 -7.38 12.56
N ALA A 397 -17.16 -6.97 11.60
CA ALA A 397 -17.63 -6.52 10.28
C ALA A 397 -18.21 -7.65 9.42
N LEU A 398 -17.65 -8.87 9.50
CA LEU A 398 -18.11 -10.02 8.72
C LEU A 398 -19.38 -10.65 9.27
N THR A 399 -19.56 -10.63 10.60
CA THR A 399 -20.73 -11.19 11.30
C THR A 399 -21.89 -10.22 11.42
N ALA A 400 -21.65 -8.91 11.19
CA ALA A 400 -22.70 -7.89 11.24
C ALA A 400 -23.81 -8.22 10.24
N SER A 401 -25.04 -8.41 10.73
CA SER A 401 -26.21 -8.60 9.89
C SER A 401 -26.88 -7.26 9.59
N ASP A 402 -27.28 -7.03 8.35
CA ASP A 402 -28.08 -5.86 7.99
C ASP A 402 -29.45 -5.88 8.66
N ALA A 403 -29.99 -4.70 9.00
CA ALA A 403 -31.33 -4.57 9.56
C ALA A 403 -32.40 -5.24 8.67
N ALA A 404 -32.19 -5.23 7.33
CA ALA A 404 -33.06 -5.88 6.35
C ALA A 404 -32.96 -7.42 6.39
N GLU A 405 -31.81 -8.00 6.69
CA GLU A 405 -31.62 -9.45 6.86
C GLU A 405 -32.28 -9.95 8.16
N ARG A 406 -32.15 -9.17 9.24
CA ARG A 406 -32.84 -9.44 10.52
C ARG A 406 -34.37 -9.51 10.39
N SER A 407 -34.93 -8.65 9.52
CA SER A 407 -36.39 -8.61 9.27
C SER A 407 -36.91 -9.82 8.49
N ARG A 408 -36.06 -10.51 7.72
CA ARG A 408 -36.47 -11.60 6.81
C ARG A 408 -36.38 -13.01 7.38
N ARG A 409 -35.99 -13.21 8.67
CA ARG A 409 -35.73 -14.54 9.27
C ARG A 409 -34.81 -15.44 8.43
N THR A 410 -33.89 -14.85 7.65
CA THR A 410 -32.85 -15.61 6.94
C THR A 410 -31.94 -16.27 7.97
N PRO A 411 -31.50 -17.53 7.74
CA PRO A 411 -30.57 -18.20 8.64
C PRO A 411 -29.29 -17.35 8.77
N SER A 412 -28.78 -17.25 9.99
CA SER A 412 -27.57 -16.50 10.30
C SER A 412 -26.43 -16.93 9.37
N ARG A 413 -25.73 -15.96 8.81
CA ARG A 413 -24.63 -16.16 7.87
C ARG A 413 -23.49 -16.93 8.56
N ARG A 414 -23.13 -18.09 8.04
CA ARG A 414 -21.99 -18.86 8.54
C ARG A 414 -20.70 -18.23 7.98
N ILE A 415 -19.80 -17.83 8.88
CA ILE A 415 -18.49 -17.27 8.51
C ILE A 415 -17.43 -18.35 8.75
N ARG A 416 -16.55 -18.55 7.76
CA ARG A 416 -15.41 -19.45 7.89
C ARG A 416 -14.12 -18.65 8.02
N VAL A 417 -13.34 -18.90 9.07
CA VAL A 417 -12.01 -18.32 9.27
C VAL A 417 -10.98 -19.43 9.14
N VAL A 418 -10.07 -19.30 8.19
CA VAL A 418 -8.96 -20.24 8.00
C VAL A 418 -7.67 -19.54 8.40
N CYS A 419 -7.10 -19.97 9.53
CA CYS A 419 -5.82 -19.51 10.02
C CYS A 419 -4.69 -20.24 9.30
N THR A 420 -3.73 -19.49 8.76
CA THR A 420 -2.61 -20.07 8.00
C THR A 420 -1.30 -19.33 8.27
N GLY A 421 -0.19 -19.83 7.73
CA GLY A 421 1.08 -19.13 7.66
C GLY A 421 1.20 -18.31 6.37
N PHE A 422 2.38 -17.72 6.19
CA PHE A 422 2.84 -17.13 4.93
C PHE A 422 4.32 -17.44 4.72
N SER A 423 4.76 -17.40 3.46
CA SER A 423 6.16 -17.57 3.10
C SER A 423 7.00 -16.39 3.60
N PRO A 424 8.14 -16.62 4.26
CA PRO A 424 9.07 -15.56 4.62
C PRO A 424 9.44 -14.72 3.39
N PRO A 425 9.41 -13.38 3.49
CA PRO A 425 9.82 -12.55 2.37
C PRO A 425 11.32 -12.67 2.10
N ALA A 426 11.72 -12.63 0.85
CA ALA A 426 13.12 -12.71 0.46
C ALA A 426 13.96 -11.63 1.15
N GLY A 427 15.11 -12.00 1.70
CA GLY A 427 16.00 -11.08 2.41
C GLY A 427 15.51 -10.60 3.79
N MET A 428 14.41 -11.18 4.32
CA MET A 428 13.83 -10.84 5.62
C MET A 428 13.56 -12.08 6.48
N ASP A 429 14.56 -12.93 6.67
CA ASP A 429 14.46 -14.22 7.40
C ASP A 429 14.01 -14.09 8.86
N TRP A 430 14.08 -12.88 9.42
CA TRP A 430 13.55 -12.56 10.74
C TRP A 430 12.04 -12.37 10.79
N VAL A 431 11.38 -12.21 9.65
CA VAL A 431 9.92 -12.10 9.56
C VAL A 431 9.32 -13.50 9.56
N ARG A 432 8.60 -13.83 10.61
CA ARG A 432 7.96 -15.14 10.78
C ARG A 432 6.47 -15.00 10.95
N ALA A 433 5.73 -15.91 10.34
CA ALA A 433 4.29 -16.03 10.59
C ALA A 433 4.05 -16.55 12.01
N THR A 434 3.00 -16.06 12.67
CA THR A 434 2.45 -16.68 13.87
C THR A 434 1.92 -18.07 13.48
N PRO A 435 2.21 -19.13 14.25
CA PRO A 435 1.75 -20.48 13.94
C PRO A 435 0.22 -20.55 13.79
N PRO A 436 -0.31 -21.24 12.76
CA PRO A 436 -1.76 -21.33 12.51
C PRO A 436 -2.58 -21.74 13.73
N ALA A 437 -2.10 -22.72 14.51
CA ALA A 437 -2.76 -23.18 15.73
C ALA A 437 -2.83 -22.09 16.84
N GLN A 438 -1.85 -21.20 16.91
CA GLN A 438 -1.86 -20.07 17.83
C GLN A 438 -2.88 -19.01 17.38
N LEU A 439 -2.92 -18.71 16.08
CA LEU A 439 -3.92 -17.81 15.51
C LEU A 439 -5.34 -18.34 15.72
N ALA A 440 -5.56 -19.62 15.44
CA ALA A 440 -6.86 -20.26 15.60
C ALA A 440 -7.35 -20.22 17.06
N ARG A 441 -6.45 -20.39 18.02
CA ARG A 441 -6.79 -20.23 19.46
C ARG A 441 -7.22 -18.80 19.79
N ALA A 442 -6.50 -17.80 19.28
CA ALA A 442 -6.87 -16.39 19.49
C ALA A 442 -8.21 -16.05 18.84
N VAL A 443 -8.46 -16.51 17.61
CA VAL A 443 -9.75 -16.32 16.94
C VAL A 443 -10.88 -16.97 17.70
N ARG A 444 -10.74 -18.22 18.16
CA ARG A 444 -11.74 -18.91 18.99
C ARG A 444 -12.01 -18.15 20.30
N ALA A 445 -10.96 -17.64 20.96
CA ALA A 445 -11.13 -16.85 22.18
C ALA A 445 -11.94 -15.57 21.97
N VAL A 446 -11.77 -14.90 20.81
CA VAL A 446 -12.60 -13.74 20.43
C VAL A 446 -14.05 -14.15 20.19
N VAL A 447 -14.27 -15.25 19.47
CA VAL A 447 -15.62 -15.76 19.17
C VAL A 447 -16.36 -16.20 20.45
N ASP A 448 -15.68 -16.92 21.36
CA ASP A 448 -16.25 -17.45 22.59
C ASP A 448 -16.45 -16.35 23.66
N GLY A 449 -15.62 -15.29 23.65
CA GLY A 449 -15.67 -14.19 24.62
C GLY A 449 -16.84 -13.22 24.42
N GLU A 450 -17.50 -13.24 23.27
CA GLU A 450 -18.67 -12.40 22.97
C GLU A 450 -20.00 -12.96 23.52
N GLY A 451 -19.97 -13.76 24.57
CA GLY A 451 -21.07 -14.16 25.44
C GLY A 451 -22.38 -14.60 24.78
N ALA A 452 -23.00 -15.66 25.25
CA ALA A 452 -24.19 -16.37 24.79
C ALA A 452 -25.51 -15.56 24.61
N GLY A 453 -25.45 -14.26 24.35
CA GLY A 453 -26.60 -13.36 24.18
C GLY A 453 -26.67 -12.62 22.86
N SER A 454 -25.61 -12.64 22.06
CA SER A 454 -25.56 -11.97 20.75
C SER A 454 -25.89 -12.99 19.66
N SER A 455 -26.78 -12.64 18.73
CA SER A 455 -27.14 -13.42 17.52
C SER A 455 -25.98 -13.47 16.54
N CYS A 456 -24.78 -13.81 17.00
CA CYS A 456 -23.61 -13.97 16.16
C CYS A 456 -23.81 -15.22 15.29
N GLY A 457 -23.74 -15.06 13.98
CA GLY A 457 -23.74 -16.19 13.05
C GLY A 457 -22.62 -17.17 13.42
N SER A 458 -22.81 -18.48 13.15
CA SER A 458 -21.81 -19.48 13.49
C SER A 458 -20.48 -19.19 12.78
N VAL A 459 -19.40 -18.98 13.56
CA VAL A 459 -18.05 -18.84 13.04
C VAL A 459 -17.35 -20.20 13.13
N GLU A 460 -16.90 -20.71 11.98
CA GLU A 460 -16.09 -21.93 11.89
C GLU A 460 -14.62 -21.55 11.78
N VAL A 461 -13.77 -22.07 12.68
CA VAL A 461 -12.34 -21.78 12.70
C VAL A 461 -11.53 -23.01 12.32
N LEU A 462 -10.81 -22.92 11.21
CA LEU A 462 -9.99 -23.97 10.62
C LEU A 462 -8.51 -23.54 10.60
N GLU A 463 -7.64 -24.51 10.37
CA GLU A 463 -6.19 -24.34 10.27
C GLU A 463 -5.70 -24.91 8.93
N ALA A 464 -4.72 -24.27 8.32
CA ALA A 464 -4.10 -24.70 7.08
C ALA A 464 -2.59 -24.42 7.11
N ASP A 465 -1.81 -25.25 6.45
CA ASP A 465 -0.35 -25.11 6.43
C ASP A 465 0.09 -23.94 5.54
N ASP A 466 -0.61 -23.71 4.44
CA ASP A 466 -0.30 -22.65 3.48
C ASP A 466 -1.57 -22.02 2.88
N VAL A 467 -1.37 -20.96 2.11
CA VAL A 467 -2.46 -20.19 1.48
C VAL A 467 -3.27 -21.02 0.49
N GLU A 468 -2.65 -21.94 -0.24
CA GLU A 468 -3.32 -22.76 -1.23
C GLU A 468 -4.25 -23.78 -0.55
N ALA A 469 -3.76 -24.43 0.52
CA ALA A 469 -4.57 -25.31 1.38
C ALA A 469 -5.73 -24.53 2.03
N ALA A 470 -5.46 -23.30 2.52
CA ALA A 470 -6.48 -22.45 3.12
C ALA A 470 -7.60 -22.11 2.12
N LEU A 471 -7.26 -21.72 0.90
CA LEU A 471 -8.22 -21.41 -0.15
C LEU A 471 -9.03 -22.65 -0.58
N ARG A 472 -8.41 -23.83 -0.63
CA ARG A 472 -9.11 -25.11 -0.88
C ARG A 472 -10.11 -25.43 0.22
N LEU A 473 -9.76 -25.24 1.50
CA LEU A 473 -10.67 -25.46 2.63
C LEU A 473 -11.88 -24.52 2.56
N VAL A 474 -11.68 -23.27 2.14
CA VAL A 474 -12.79 -22.34 1.91
C VAL A 474 -13.67 -22.83 0.75
N ALA A 475 -13.07 -23.31 -0.33
CA ALA A 475 -13.81 -23.77 -1.53
C ALA A 475 -14.58 -25.07 -1.30
N ALA A 476 -14.11 -25.95 -0.40
CA ALA A 476 -14.74 -27.25 -0.10
C ALA A 476 -15.99 -27.16 0.79
N GLY A 477 -16.35 -25.99 1.32
CA GLY A 477 -17.53 -25.81 2.15
C GLY A 477 -18.83 -25.66 1.36
N ASP A 478 -19.95 -25.92 2.04
CA ASP A 478 -21.32 -26.06 1.50
C ASP A 478 -21.72 -25.24 0.27
N VAL A 479 -22.19 -25.96 -0.70
CA VAL A 479 -22.09 -25.88 -2.15
C VAL A 479 -23.08 -24.91 -2.83
N ARG A 480 -24.12 -24.34 -2.21
CA ARG A 480 -25.17 -23.68 -3.02
C ARG A 480 -25.37 -22.17 -2.86
N ALA A 481 -25.08 -21.59 -1.72
CA ALA A 481 -25.17 -20.14 -1.54
C ALA A 481 -23.81 -19.47 -1.28
N ALA A 482 -22.86 -20.21 -0.69
CA ALA A 482 -21.49 -19.76 -0.42
C ALA A 482 -20.56 -19.80 -1.65
N GLU A 483 -20.95 -20.50 -2.73
CA GLU A 483 -20.12 -20.70 -3.92
C GLU A 483 -19.78 -19.40 -4.68
N GLN A 484 -20.57 -18.34 -4.50
CA GLN A 484 -20.35 -17.07 -5.19
C GLN A 484 -19.83 -15.96 -4.28
N ALA A 485 -19.91 -16.13 -2.95
CA ALA A 485 -19.48 -15.09 -2.03
C ALA A 485 -17.95 -14.90 -2.04
N PRO A 486 -17.46 -13.68 -1.99
CA PRO A 486 -16.03 -13.39 -1.94
C PRO A 486 -15.34 -13.97 -0.71
N ILE A 487 -14.02 -14.09 -0.80
CA ILE A 487 -13.11 -14.49 0.27
C ILE A 487 -12.26 -13.28 0.65
N ALA A 488 -12.21 -12.89 1.92
CA ALA A 488 -11.26 -11.91 2.41
C ALA A 488 -9.93 -12.62 2.76
N VAL A 489 -8.81 -12.00 2.41
CA VAL A 489 -7.46 -12.43 2.77
C VAL A 489 -6.79 -11.26 3.46
N ALA A 490 -6.45 -11.40 4.75
CA ALA A 490 -5.94 -10.30 5.55
C ALA A 490 -5.01 -10.75 6.69
N GLY A 491 -4.39 -9.76 7.36
CA GLY A 491 -3.49 -9.94 8.51
C GLY A 491 -2.01 -9.80 8.15
N SER A 492 -1.64 -9.94 6.88
CA SER A 492 -0.25 -9.76 6.46
C SER A 492 -0.16 -9.42 4.97
N LEU A 493 0.73 -8.47 4.64
CA LEU A 493 1.08 -8.20 3.25
C LEU A 493 1.75 -9.42 2.59
N TYR A 494 2.48 -10.22 3.37
CA TYR A 494 3.15 -11.43 2.86
C TYR A 494 2.16 -12.56 2.56
N LEU A 495 1.04 -12.63 3.28
CA LEU A 495 -0.06 -13.52 2.91
C LEU A 495 -0.70 -13.10 1.57
N ALA A 496 -0.93 -11.79 1.39
CA ALA A 496 -1.40 -11.27 0.10
C ALA A 496 -0.40 -11.57 -1.03
N ALA A 497 0.90 -11.50 -0.76
CA ALA A 497 1.95 -11.88 -1.70
C ALA A 497 1.88 -13.35 -2.11
N ASP A 498 1.62 -14.27 -1.17
CA ASP A 498 1.48 -15.69 -1.48
C ASP A 498 0.27 -15.97 -2.39
N VAL A 499 -0.84 -15.24 -2.19
CA VAL A 499 -2.00 -15.31 -3.11
C VAL A 499 -1.61 -14.83 -4.51
N LEU A 500 -0.86 -13.73 -4.62
CA LEU A 500 -0.41 -13.20 -5.91
C LEU A 500 0.60 -14.14 -6.60
N ARG A 501 1.47 -14.81 -5.83
CA ARG A 501 2.34 -15.88 -6.38
C ARG A 501 1.52 -17.05 -6.92
N LEU A 502 0.48 -17.45 -6.19
CA LEU A 502 -0.45 -18.50 -6.64
C LEU A 502 -1.15 -18.09 -7.92
N GLU A 503 -1.66 -16.87 -8.00
CA GLU A 503 -2.31 -16.31 -9.19
C GLU A 503 -1.38 -16.33 -10.41
N ARG A 504 -0.13 -15.85 -10.25
CA ARG A 504 0.89 -15.89 -11.32
C ARG A 504 1.15 -17.31 -11.79
N ARG A 505 1.28 -18.30 -10.89
CA ARG A 505 1.47 -19.72 -11.24
C ARG A 505 0.29 -20.29 -12.03
N LEU A 506 -0.93 -20.02 -11.58
CA LEU A 506 -2.14 -20.51 -12.25
C LEU A 506 -2.35 -19.86 -13.63
N SER A 507 -2.02 -18.58 -13.77
CA SER A 507 -2.08 -17.85 -15.04
C SER A 507 -1.04 -18.37 -16.04
N ALA A 508 0.19 -18.65 -15.60
CA ALA A 508 1.25 -19.21 -16.42
C ALA A 508 0.91 -20.63 -16.92
N ALA A 509 0.34 -21.48 -16.05
CA ALA A 509 -0.10 -22.82 -16.41
C ALA A 509 -1.20 -22.81 -17.51
N ARG A 510 -2.10 -21.82 -17.48
CA ARG A 510 -3.13 -21.63 -18.53
C ARG A 510 -2.55 -21.12 -19.85
N ALA A 511 -1.52 -20.29 -19.81
CA ALA A 511 -0.87 -19.78 -21.01
C ALA A 511 -0.01 -20.86 -21.70
N GLY A 512 0.72 -21.68 -20.94
CA GLY A 512 1.53 -22.79 -21.46
C GLY A 512 0.71 -23.94 -22.06
N GLY A 513 -0.51 -24.17 -21.57
CA GLY A 513 -1.43 -25.17 -22.14
C GLY A 513 -2.11 -24.78 -23.47
N ARG A 514 -1.88 -23.55 -23.97
CA ARG A 514 -2.41 -23.09 -25.28
C ARG A 514 -1.37 -23.12 -26.42
N GLY A 515 -0.13 -23.56 -26.13
CA GLY A 515 0.97 -23.57 -27.09
C GLY A 515 1.14 -24.81 -27.93
N ASP A 516 0.36 -25.88 -27.69
CA ASP A 516 0.43 -27.14 -28.40
C ASP A 516 -0.97 -27.53 -28.92
N LEU A 517 -1.51 -26.79 -29.87
CA LEU A 517 -2.58 -27.23 -30.78
C LEU A 517 -2.36 -26.60 -32.15
#